data_f570976eb04576396427bde034f2877e
#
_entry.id   f570976eb04576396427bde034f2877e
#
_cell.length_a   1.000
_cell.length_b   1.000
_cell.length_c   1.000
_cell.angle_alpha   90.00
_cell.angle_beta   90.00
_cell.angle_gamma   90.00
#
_symmetry.space_group_name_H-M   'P 1'
#
loop_
_entity.id
_entity.type
_entity.pdbx_description
1 polymer ?
#
loop_
_entity_poly.entity_id
_entity_poly.type
_entity_poly.pdbx_seq_one_letter_code
_entity_poly.pdbx_strand_id
1 'polypeptide(L)'
;SEIVTSLLPEAVEETHAGQTLFKNETAAVFFADGKTIVFGPVGTVRKMIGTKLSERAGTRKILSQLQLGADVTAAFDLESQASLLQKAVEINPVLGLALQLKSLSLQATVTGVTDDTLFELVATTVDEQSAAFMTQLAAGALRQGQEGLSRFPIPDDTDADKATKKLIETVVNSADIKQNSDRIEFLIPVPEDFDKLPELLKPAMLKARAGTEARKKRNNLNRIFLAFLNYDRVHSTLPGAGRSADGKSGLSWRVHLLPYLNEVALYKQFNFDEAWDSDQNRVLIEKMPALFKVDGVSTVGKTSFHVFTGAGSPFADDQTPRFATFTDGPQSTILVVQAGPDTADIWTKPGGLDFDPKNPLQALGTLSQDHFLVLMGGGAVHRLNLTIPAETFRDLIEHQDGHDVGDYLDDLETRQNFSDDRIPD
;
A
#
# COMPACT_ATOMS: atom_id res chain seq x y z
N SER A 1 -13.34 6.56 12.41
CA SER A 1 -12.07 6.92 13.07
C SER A 1 -10.92 6.33 12.26
N GLU A 2 -9.75 6.93 12.29
CA GLU A 2 -8.56 6.51 11.53
C GLU A 2 -8.17 5.05 11.80
N ILE A 3 -8.35 4.58 13.02
CA ILE A 3 -8.08 3.18 13.41
C ILE A 3 -8.97 2.21 12.62
N VAL A 4 -10.27 2.50 12.51
CA VAL A 4 -11.20 1.64 11.76
C VAL A 4 -10.82 1.58 10.28
N THR A 5 -10.53 2.71 9.67
CA THR A 5 -10.14 2.79 8.26
C THR A 5 -8.83 2.07 7.99
N SER A 6 -7.89 2.09 8.95
CA SER A 6 -6.62 1.36 8.86
C SER A 6 -6.78 -0.15 9.00
N LEU A 7 -7.62 -0.61 9.93
CA LEU A 7 -7.84 -2.05 10.19
C LEU A 7 -8.82 -2.68 9.20
N LEU A 8 -9.78 -1.91 8.71
CA LEU A 8 -10.89 -2.38 7.90
C LEU A 8 -11.25 -1.35 6.82
N PRO A 9 -10.55 -1.34 5.68
CA PRO A 9 -10.86 -0.46 4.56
C PRO A 9 -12.31 -0.65 4.08
N GLU A 10 -12.97 0.45 3.69
CA GLU A 10 -14.35 0.45 3.19
C GLU A 10 -15.40 -0.05 4.21
N ALA A 11 -15.09 0.03 5.50
CA ALA A 11 -16.01 -0.39 6.53
C ALA A 11 -17.24 0.52 6.59
N VAL A 12 -18.41 -0.10 6.68
CA VAL A 12 -19.68 0.57 6.97
C VAL A 12 -20.08 0.35 8.43
N GLU A 13 -20.68 1.35 9.02
CA GLU A 13 -21.18 1.29 10.38
C GLU A 13 -22.48 0.48 10.45
N GLU A 14 -22.59 -0.39 11.45
CA GLU A 14 -23.79 -1.19 11.73
C GLU A 14 -24.05 -1.19 13.23
N THR A 15 -25.33 -1.09 13.63
CA THR A 15 -25.75 -1.30 15.01
C THR A 15 -26.22 -2.74 15.21
N HIS A 16 -25.60 -3.47 16.14
CA HIS A 16 -25.99 -4.84 16.51
C HIS A 16 -26.11 -4.97 18.02
N ALA A 17 -27.25 -5.49 18.50
CA ALA A 17 -27.55 -5.62 19.95
C ALA A 17 -27.31 -4.33 20.77
N GLY A 18 -27.62 -3.16 20.19
CA GLY A 18 -27.46 -1.85 20.83
C GLY A 18 -26.03 -1.32 20.88
N GLN A 19 -25.11 -1.95 20.19
CA GLN A 19 -23.71 -1.53 20.09
C GLN A 19 -23.29 -1.28 18.65
N THR A 20 -22.40 -0.33 18.45
CA THR A 20 -21.88 0.03 17.13
C THR A 20 -20.71 -0.87 16.74
N LEU A 21 -20.79 -1.49 15.58
CA LEU A 21 -19.67 -2.19 14.95
C LEU A 21 -19.42 -1.64 13.53
N PHE A 22 -18.19 -1.74 13.08
CA PHE A 22 -17.78 -1.39 11.71
C PHE A 22 -17.46 -2.67 10.96
N LYS A 23 -18.00 -2.85 9.75
CA LYS A 23 -17.81 -4.07 8.97
C LYS A 23 -17.61 -3.80 7.49
N ASN A 24 -16.93 -4.72 6.81
CA ASN A 24 -16.96 -4.88 5.36
C ASN A 24 -17.50 -6.30 5.02
N GLU A 25 -17.30 -6.79 3.80
CA GLU A 25 -17.79 -8.11 3.37
C GLU A 25 -17.17 -9.29 4.15
N THR A 26 -15.96 -9.16 4.65
CA THR A 26 -15.18 -10.26 5.23
C THR A 26 -15.02 -10.19 6.74
N ALA A 27 -14.92 -9.00 7.31
CA ALA A 27 -14.56 -8.79 8.71
C ALA A 27 -15.35 -7.65 9.36
N ALA A 28 -15.33 -7.63 10.69
CA ALA A 28 -15.88 -6.55 11.50
C ALA A 28 -14.93 -6.15 12.62
N VAL A 29 -15.06 -4.89 13.04
CA VAL A 29 -14.37 -4.29 14.20
C VAL A 29 -15.43 -3.77 15.15
N PHE A 30 -15.25 -4.04 16.45
CA PHE A 30 -16.09 -3.56 17.51
C PHE A 30 -15.22 -3.05 18.67
N PHE A 31 -15.58 -1.89 19.20
CA PHE A 31 -14.93 -1.31 20.38
C PHE A 31 -15.71 -1.69 21.61
N ALA A 32 -15.21 -2.66 22.37
CA ALA A 32 -15.87 -3.13 23.60
C ALA A 32 -15.82 -2.07 24.71
N ASP A 33 -14.76 -1.29 24.77
CA ASP A 33 -14.56 -0.12 25.62
C ASP A 33 -13.53 0.83 24.97
N GLY A 34 -13.10 1.87 25.68
CA GLY A 34 -12.12 2.86 25.17
C GLY A 34 -10.70 2.32 24.91
N LYS A 35 -10.43 1.06 25.27
CA LYS A 35 -9.11 0.42 25.15
C LYS A 35 -9.15 -0.93 24.44
N THR A 36 -10.32 -1.55 24.27
CA THR A 36 -10.47 -2.92 23.78
C THR A 36 -11.10 -2.93 22.40
N ILE A 37 -10.37 -3.45 21.42
CA ILE A 37 -10.84 -3.62 20.04
C ILE A 37 -11.03 -5.11 19.79
N VAL A 38 -12.22 -5.48 19.30
CA VAL A 38 -12.53 -6.84 18.85
C VAL A 38 -12.57 -6.85 17.32
N PHE A 39 -11.74 -7.67 16.70
CA PHE A 39 -11.66 -7.82 15.26
C PHE A 39 -11.83 -9.29 14.84
N GLY A 40 -12.55 -9.55 13.76
CA GLY A 40 -12.72 -10.89 13.24
C GLY A 40 -13.83 -10.99 12.19
N PRO A 41 -14.17 -12.23 11.75
CA PRO A 41 -15.29 -12.44 10.83
C PRO A 41 -16.60 -11.85 11.36
N VAL A 42 -17.39 -11.21 10.49
CA VAL A 42 -18.63 -10.47 10.86
C VAL A 42 -19.55 -11.30 11.77
N GLY A 43 -19.79 -12.57 11.41
CA GLY A 43 -20.64 -13.46 12.20
C GLY A 43 -20.12 -13.77 13.59
N THR A 44 -18.80 -13.84 13.75
CA THR A 44 -18.12 -14.06 15.05
C THR A 44 -18.23 -12.82 15.94
N VAL A 45 -17.91 -11.65 15.39
CA VAL A 45 -18.00 -10.38 16.14
C VAL A 45 -19.43 -10.11 16.60
N ARG A 46 -20.44 -10.32 15.75
CA ARG A 46 -21.84 -10.19 16.14
C ARG A 46 -22.26 -11.14 17.29
N LYS A 47 -21.78 -12.39 17.23
CA LYS A 47 -22.03 -13.34 18.33
C LYS A 47 -21.35 -12.89 19.63
N MET A 48 -20.18 -12.29 19.56
CA MET A 48 -19.46 -11.78 20.74
C MET A 48 -20.19 -10.59 21.37
N ILE A 49 -20.72 -9.66 20.57
CA ILE A 49 -21.49 -8.50 21.07
C ILE A 49 -22.73 -8.94 21.84
N GLY A 50 -23.41 -10.00 21.40
CA GLY A 50 -24.64 -10.49 22.05
C GLY A 50 -24.43 -11.43 23.23
N THR A 51 -23.19 -11.87 23.49
CA THR A 51 -22.91 -12.90 24.52
C THR A 51 -22.37 -12.25 25.79
N LYS A 52 -23.06 -12.40 26.90
CA LYS A 52 -22.52 -12.01 28.21
C LYS A 52 -21.24 -12.80 28.48
N LEU A 53 -20.14 -12.12 28.80
CA LEU A 53 -18.82 -12.68 29.15
C LEU A 53 -18.88 -13.84 30.17
N SER A 54 -20.02 -14.02 30.88
CA SER A 54 -20.26 -15.06 31.87
C SER A 54 -20.41 -16.48 31.33
N GLU A 55 -20.66 -16.69 30.03
CA GLU A 55 -21.10 -17.98 29.50
C GLU A 55 -20.00 -18.82 28.81
N ARG A 56 -18.77 -18.29 28.67
CA ARG A 56 -17.64 -19.03 28.07
C ARG A 56 -16.52 -19.24 29.08
N ALA A 57 -16.55 -20.35 29.79
CA ALA A 57 -15.57 -20.71 30.82
C ALA A 57 -14.10 -20.72 30.32
N GLY A 58 -13.85 -21.16 29.07
CA GLY A 58 -12.50 -21.22 28.45
C GLY A 58 -11.93 -19.83 28.17
N THR A 59 -12.67 -18.98 27.46
CA THR A 59 -12.25 -17.60 27.15
C THR A 59 -12.04 -16.77 28.42
N ARG A 60 -12.86 -16.98 29.46
CA ARG A 60 -12.74 -16.30 30.74
C ARG A 60 -11.44 -16.65 31.46
N LYS A 61 -11.02 -17.91 31.41
CA LYS A 61 -9.77 -18.38 32.04
C LYS A 61 -8.57 -17.72 31.34
N ILE A 62 -8.60 -17.61 29.99
CA ILE A 62 -7.53 -16.99 29.23
C ILE A 62 -7.50 -15.48 29.51
N LEU A 63 -8.66 -14.79 29.44
CA LEU A 63 -8.75 -13.35 29.71
C LEU A 63 -8.36 -12.97 31.14
N SER A 64 -8.60 -13.85 32.14
CA SER A 64 -8.18 -13.58 33.51
C SER A 64 -6.66 -13.70 33.74
N GLN A 65 -5.95 -14.27 32.81
CA GLN A 65 -4.48 -14.40 32.82
C GLN A 65 -3.78 -13.24 32.14
N LEU A 66 -4.51 -12.38 31.44
CA LEU A 66 -3.96 -11.24 30.72
C LEU A 66 -3.80 -10.04 31.65
N GLN A 67 -2.66 -9.39 31.55
CA GLN A 67 -2.44 -8.09 32.17
C GLN A 67 -3.14 -7.01 31.31
N LEU A 68 -4.22 -6.42 31.84
CA LEU A 68 -5.02 -5.42 31.11
C LEU A 68 -4.35 -4.04 30.99
N GLY A 69 -3.03 -3.96 31.24
CA GLY A 69 -2.22 -2.74 31.11
C GLY A 69 -1.46 -2.61 29.81
N ALA A 70 -1.38 -3.66 28.98
CA ALA A 70 -0.65 -3.65 27.71
C ALA A 70 -1.40 -2.87 26.62
N ASP A 71 -0.65 -2.25 25.70
CA ASP A 71 -1.22 -1.50 24.56
C ASP A 71 -1.95 -2.40 23.57
N VAL A 72 -1.44 -3.62 23.40
CA VAL A 72 -2.05 -4.66 22.57
C VAL A 72 -2.16 -5.95 23.36
N THR A 73 -3.35 -6.51 23.39
CA THR A 73 -3.61 -7.81 24.01
C THR A 73 -4.47 -8.65 23.08
N ALA A 74 -4.00 -9.84 22.75
CA ALA A 74 -4.74 -10.82 21.96
C ALA A 74 -4.74 -12.19 22.67
N ALA A 75 -5.86 -12.92 22.60
CA ALA A 75 -5.96 -14.26 23.15
C ALA A 75 -6.78 -15.16 22.24
N PHE A 76 -6.31 -16.39 22.07
CA PHE A 76 -6.92 -17.40 21.21
C PHE A 76 -7.16 -18.69 22.02
N ASP A 77 -8.41 -19.14 22.07
CA ASP A 77 -8.82 -20.43 22.59
C ASP A 77 -8.77 -21.46 21.47
N LEU A 78 -7.65 -22.17 21.35
CA LEU A 78 -7.40 -23.15 20.28
C LEU A 78 -8.08 -24.49 20.59
N GLU A 79 -8.26 -24.84 21.86
CA GLU A 79 -8.96 -26.04 22.29
C GLU A 79 -10.42 -26.04 21.79
N SER A 80 -11.11 -24.91 21.91
CA SER A 80 -12.47 -24.78 21.38
C SER A 80 -12.57 -24.82 19.86
N GLN A 81 -11.46 -24.66 19.15
CA GLN A 81 -11.35 -24.68 17.68
C GLN A 81 -10.68 -25.94 17.13
N ALA A 82 -10.45 -26.97 17.95
CA ALA A 82 -9.70 -28.18 17.56
C ALA A 82 -10.28 -28.86 16.30
N SER A 83 -11.60 -28.89 16.14
CA SER A 83 -12.23 -29.46 14.93
C SER A 83 -11.96 -28.67 13.65
N LEU A 84 -11.82 -27.34 13.72
CA LEU A 84 -11.43 -26.49 12.60
C LEU A 84 -9.94 -26.65 12.29
N LEU A 85 -9.11 -26.71 13.32
CA LEU A 85 -7.68 -26.94 13.18
C LEU A 85 -7.40 -28.31 12.54
N GLN A 86 -8.11 -29.36 12.92
CA GLN A 86 -7.98 -30.69 12.28
C GLN A 86 -8.23 -30.63 10.76
N LYS A 87 -9.29 -29.95 10.33
CA LYS A 87 -9.55 -29.76 8.89
C LYS A 87 -8.46 -28.92 8.20
N ALA A 88 -7.93 -27.92 8.87
CA ALA A 88 -6.83 -27.11 8.34
C ALA A 88 -5.53 -27.91 8.20
N VAL A 89 -5.26 -28.83 9.12
CA VAL A 89 -4.10 -29.76 9.06
C VAL A 89 -4.19 -30.72 7.88
N GLU A 90 -5.39 -31.16 7.49
CA GLU A 90 -5.60 -31.97 6.28
C GLU A 90 -5.15 -31.22 5.01
N ILE A 91 -5.30 -29.89 4.99
CA ILE A 91 -4.89 -29.04 3.88
C ILE A 91 -3.41 -28.67 3.97
N ASN A 92 -2.92 -28.39 5.18
CA ASN A 92 -1.54 -28.01 5.43
C ASN A 92 -1.00 -28.69 6.69
N PRO A 93 -0.22 -29.78 6.55
CA PRO A 93 0.31 -30.56 7.67
C PRO A 93 1.18 -29.78 8.66
N VAL A 94 1.78 -28.66 8.24
CA VAL A 94 2.59 -27.79 9.12
C VAL A 94 1.74 -27.24 10.29
N LEU A 95 0.43 -27.06 10.09
CA LEU A 95 -0.49 -26.64 11.14
C LEU A 95 -0.74 -27.70 12.22
N GLY A 96 -0.22 -28.92 12.06
CA GLY A 96 -0.33 -29.99 13.06
C GLY A 96 0.24 -29.61 14.42
N LEU A 97 1.25 -28.74 14.46
CA LEU A 97 1.80 -28.20 15.71
C LEU A 97 0.76 -27.40 16.50
N ALA A 98 -0.17 -26.72 15.84
CA ALA A 98 -1.22 -25.95 16.52
C ALA A 98 -2.21 -26.84 17.31
N LEU A 99 -2.33 -28.14 16.95
CA LEU A 99 -3.15 -29.10 17.70
C LEU A 99 -2.55 -29.45 19.06
N GLN A 100 -1.29 -29.14 19.30
CA GLN A 100 -0.63 -29.30 20.60
C GLN A 100 -0.90 -28.14 21.55
N LEU A 101 -1.57 -27.09 21.08
CA LEU A 101 -1.85 -25.87 21.83
C LEU A 101 -3.32 -25.86 22.31
N LYS A 102 -3.55 -25.53 23.59
CA LYS A 102 -4.86 -25.21 24.14
C LYS A 102 -5.21 -23.76 23.96
N SER A 103 -4.24 -22.88 24.20
CA SER A 103 -4.42 -21.44 24.08
C SER A 103 -3.14 -20.75 23.66
N LEU A 104 -3.32 -19.57 23.05
CA LEU A 104 -2.24 -18.64 22.72
C LEU A 104 -2.67 -17.26 23.18
N SER A 105 -1.81 -16.55 23.91
CA SER A 105 -2.01 -15.16 24.25
C SER A 105 -0.78 -14.34 23.90
N LEU A 106 -1.01 -13.10 23.46
CA LEU A 106 0.00 -12.15 23.06
C LEU A 106 -0.28 -10.84 23.78
N GLN A 107 0.76 -10.27 24.36
CA GLN A 107 0.74 -8.94 24.94
C GLN A 107 1.92 -8.14 24.41
N ALA A 108 1.69 -6.88 24.09
CA ALA A 108 2.75 -5.96 23.70
C ALA A 108 2.50 -4.59 24.34
N THR A 109 3.53 -4.01 24.93
CA THR A 109 3.49 -2.69 25.56
C THR A 109 4.50 -1.79 24.85
N VAL A 110 4.01 -0.72 24.24
CA VAL A 110 4.81 0.25 23.47
C VAL A 110 4.79 1.63 24.14
N THR A 111 3.69 1.96 24.84
CA THR A 111 3.51 3.25 25.51
C THR A 111 3.36 3.06 27.00
N GLY A 112 4.00 3.96 27.77
CA GLY A 112 3.86 3.95 29.23
C GLY A 112 4.40 2.67 29.89
N VAL A 113 5.55 2.19 29.41
CA VAL A 113 6.21 0.99 29.94
C VAL A 113 6.37 1.10 31.45
N THR A 114 5.52 0.40 32.18
CA THR A 114 5.58 0.24 33.65
C THR A 114 6.15 -1.11 34.04
N ASP A 115 6.17 -2.06 33.11
CA ASP A 115 6.70 -3.40 33.26
C ASP A 115 7.96 -3.57 32.38
N ASP A 116 8.90 -4.40 32.83
CA ASP A 116 10.18 -4.65 32.14
C ASP A 116 10.03 -5.47 30.83
N THR A 117 8.79 -5.67 30.32
CA THR A 117 8.51 -6.52 29.17
C THR A 117 7.86 -5.73 28.03
N LEU A 118 8.52 -5.73 26.89
CA LEU A 118 8.03 -5.14 25.64
C LEU A 118 7.00 -6.03 24.94
N PHE A 119 7.30 -7.33 24.91
CA PHE A 119 6.47 -8.31 24.22
C PHE A 119 6.45 -9.62 25.01
N GLU A 120 5.26 -10.17 25.18
CA GLU A 120 5.04 -11.47 25.81
C GLU A 120 4.11 -12.30 24.94
N LEU A 121 4.55 -13.50 24.55
CA LEU A 121 3.72 -14.52 23.94
C LEU A 121 3.66 -15.73 24.89
N VAL A 122 2.44 -16.08 25.29
CA VAL A 122 2.22 -17.24 26.14
C VAL A 122 1.41 -18.29 25.39
N ALA A 123 1.94 -19.49 25.32
CA ALA A 123 1.26 -20.66 24.78
C ALA A 123 1.00 -21.67 25.92
N THR A 124 -0.24 -22.17 26.01
CA THR A 124 -0.55 -23.30 26.89
C THR A 124 -0.75 -24.52 25.99
N THR A 125 -0.06 -25.61 26.29
CA THR A 125 -0.07 -26.87 25.54
C THR A 125 -1.02 -27.90 26.15
N VAL A 126 -1.23 -28.99 25.45
CA VAL A 126 -2.10 -30.10 25.91
C VAL A 126 -1.52 -30.82 27.12
N ASP A 127 -0.19 -30.88 27.23
CA ASP A 127 0.55 -31.48 28.32
C ASP A 127 1.99 -30.93 28.40
N GLU A 128 2.71 -31.32 29.47
CA GLU A 128 4.09 -30.89 29.73
C GLU A 128 5.08 -31.42 28.69
N GLN A 129 4.83 -32.60 28.13
CA GLN A 129 5.69 -33.16 27.10
C GLN A 129 5.60 -32.38 25.79
N SER A 130 4.40 -31.98 25.42
CA SER A 130 4.14 -31.06 24.29
C SER A 130 4.81 -29.70 24.52
N ALA A 131 4.75 -29.17 25.77
CA ALA A 131 5.45 -27.94 26.12
C ALA A 131 6.97 -28.07 25.94
N ALA A 132 7.57 -29.15 26.44
CA ALA A 132 9.01 -29.36 26.30
C ALA A 132 9.44 -29.45 24.82
N PHE A 133 8.69 -30.17 23.99
CA PHE A 133 8.95 -30.28 22.56
C PHE A 133 8.83 -28.92 21.86
N MET A 134 7.76 -28.18 22.10
CA MET A 134 7.54 -26.87 21.51
C MET A 134 8.57 -25.84 21.95
N THR A 135 8.97 -25.88 23.22
CA THR A 135 10.05 -25.02 23.76
C THR A 135 11.37 -25.28 23.05
N GLN A 136 11.72 -26.55 22.82
CA GLN A 136 12.93 -26.92 22.10
C GLN A 136 12.91 -26.41 20.65
N LEU A 137 11.78 -26.57 19.94
CA LEU A 137 11.60 -26.03 18.59
C LEU A 137 11.72 -24.51 18.56
N ALA A 138 11.02 -23.82 19.45
CA ALA A 138 11.03 -22.37 19.53
C ALA A 138 12.42 -21.83 19.88
N ALA A 139 13.14 -22.44 20.82
CA ALA A 139 14.50 -22.08 21.16
C ALA A 139 15.50 -22.35 20.02
N GLY A 140 15.25 -23.39 19.23
CA GLY A 140 16.00 -23.65 17.99
C GLY A 140 15.78 -22.59 16.94
N ALA A 141 14.52 -22.23 16.70
CA ALA A 141 14.14 -21.18 15.76
C ALA A 141 14.67 -19.80 16.19
N LEU A 142 14.60 -19.46 17.49
CA LEU A 142 15.16 -18.22 18.03
C LEU A 142 16.66 -18.14 17.80
N ARG A 143 17.42 -19.18 18.11
CA ARG A 143 18.87 -19.24 17.86
C ARG A 143 19.20 -19.08 16.38
N GLN A 144 18.46 -19.77 15.50
CA GLN A 144 18.64 -19.64 14.08
C GLN A 144 18.32 -18.22 13.57
N GLY A 145 17.29 -17.58 14.15
CA GLY A 145 16.97 -16.17 13.90
C GLY A 145 18.07 -15.23 14.35
N GLN A 146 18.61 -15.43 15.55
CA GLN A 146 19.73 -14.65 16.10
C GLN A 146 21.01 -14.79 15.25
N GLU A 147 21.36 -16.00 14.84
CA GLU A 147 22.48 -16.27 13.94
C GLU A 147 22.23 -15.71 12.53
N GLY A 148 20.99 -15.78 12.05
CA GLY A 148 20.57 -15.25 10.76
C GLY A 148 20.64 -13.74 10.68
N LEU A 149 20.39 -13.05 11.79
CA LEU A 149 20.39 -11.60 11.84
C LEU A 149 21.73 -10.99 11.44
N SER A 150 22.83 -11.64 11.80
CA SER A 150 24.18 -11.22 11.40
C SER A 150 24.46 -11.37 9.89
N ARG A 151 23.62 -12.15 9.18
CA ARG A 151 23.71 -12.39 7.72
C ARG A 151 22.76 -11.51 6.93
N PHE A 152 21.76 -10.91 7.58
CA PHE A 152 20.88 -9.94 6.93
C PHE A 152 21.63 -8.61 6.72
N PRO A 153 21.65 -8.08 5.51
CA PRO A 153 22.26 -6.79 5.22
C PRO A 153 21.37 -5.66 5.79
N ILE A 154 21.38 -5.48 7.11
CA ILE A 154 20.79 -4.28 7.70
C ILE A 154 21.73 -3.14 7.33
N PRO A 155 21.25 -2.12 6.60
CA PRO A 155 22.09 -0.98 6.23
C PRO A 155 22.76 -0.37 7.46
N ASP A 156 24.02 -0.01 7.36
CA ASP A 156 24.80 0.68 8.41
C ASP A 156 25.53 1.90 7.86
N ASP A 157 25.02 2.45 6.75
CA ASP A 157 25.60 3.58 6.04
C ASP A 157 25.45 4.90 6.81
N THR A 158 24.37 5.05 7.57
CA THR A 158 24.10 6.25 8.39
C THR A 158 24.10 5.93 9.88
N ASP A 159 24.25 6.96 10.71
CA ASP A 159 24.18 6.79 12.18
C ASP A 159 22.80 6.28 12.62
N ALA A 160 21.72 6.65 11.89
CA ALA A 160 20.37 6.13 12.12
C ALA A 160 20.27 4.63 11.76
N ASP A 161 20.89 4.19 10.66
CA ASP A 161 20.91 2.79 10.28
C ASP A 161 21.68 1.94 11.31
N LYS A 162 22.84 2.42 11.78
CA LYS A 162 23.62 1.77 12.84
C LYS A 162 22.84 1.64 14.14
N ALA A 163 22.12 2.71 14.53
CA ALA A 163 21.31 2.70 15.73
C ALA A 163 20.14 1.72 15.60
N THR A 164 19.47 1.69 14.44
CA THR A 164 18.38 0.74 14.14
C THR A 164 18.90 -0.70 14.18
N LYS A 165 20.03 -0.98 13.55
CA LYS A 165 20.67 -2.29 13.57
C LYS A 165 20.97 -2.74 14.99
N LYS A 166 21.63 -1.89 15.78
CA LYS A 166 21.95 -2.16 17.19
C LYS A 166 20.71 -2.47 18.01
N LEU A 167 19.62 -1.73 17.77
CA LEU A 167 18.35 -1.94 18.47
C LEU A 167 17.73 -3.30 18.10
N ILE A 168 17.66 -3.63 16.82
CA ILE A 168 17.12 -4.93 16.36
C ILE A 168 17.96 -6.07 16.96
N GLU A 169 19.28 -5.97 16.93
CA GLU A 169 20.20 -6.93 17.55
C GLU A 169 19.95 -7.05 19.06
N THR A 170 19.76 -5.92 19.76
CA THR A 170 19.47 -5.90 21.20
C THR A 170 18.14 -6.58 21.49
N VAL A 171 17.07 -6.24 20.78
CA VAL A 171 15.73 -6.83 20.96
C VAL A 171 15.75 -8.33 20.70
N VAL A 172 16.34 -8.76 19.59
CA VAL A 172 16.36 -10.17 19.21
C VAL A 172 17.25 -10.99 20.15
N ASN A 173 18.37 -10.44 20.58
CA ASN A 173 19.29 -11.13 21.49
C ASN A 173 18.79 -11.14 22.95
N SER A 174 17.90 -10.23 23.33
CA SER A 174 17.28 -10.22 24.66
C SER A 174 16.08 -11.14 24.76
N ALA A 175 15.57 -11.66 23.65
CA ALA A 175 14.44 -12.58 23.66
C ALA A 175 14.76 -13.86 24.44
N ASP A 176 13.86 -14.28 25.30
CA ASP A 176 13.99 -15.46 26.14
C ASP A 176 12.76 -16.36 26.03
N ILE A 177 12.96 -17.66 26.19
CA ILE A 177 11.89 -18.66 26.17
C ILE A 177 11.96 -19.46 27.46
N LYS A 178 10.87 -19.44 28.22
CA LYS A 178 10.72 -20.18 29.47
C LYS A 178 9.60 -21.20 29.36
N GLN A 179 9.81 -22.34 30.00
CA GLN A 179 8.77 -23.35 30.18
C GLN A 179 8.43 -23.46 31.66
N ASN A 180 7.14 -23.52 31.94
CA ASN A 180 6.62 -23.80 33.28
C ASN A 180 5.45 -24.77 33.15
N SER A 181 5.70 -26.07 33.43
CA SER A 181 4.75 -27.17 33.23
C SER A 181 4.24 -27.20 31.77
N ASP A 182 2.94 -27.03 31.55
CA ASP A 182 2.29 -27.02 30.23
C ASP A 182 2.28 -25.64 29.55
N ARG A 183 2.96 -24.64 30.14
CA ARG A 183 3.00 -23.25 29.68
C ARG A 183 4.39 -22.90 29.13
N ILE A 184 4.40 -22.24 27.98
CA ILE A 184 5.58 -21.71 27.32
C ILE A 184 5.43 -20.19 27.27
N GLU A 185 6.44 -19.48 27.68
CA GLU A 185 6.51 -18.02 27.68
C GLU A 185 7.68 -17.57 26.78
N PHE A 186 7.37 -16.82 25.73
CA PHE A 186 8.36 -16.12 24.94
C PHE A 186 8.31 -14.65 25.34
N LEU A 187 9.43 -14.14 25.81
CA LEU A 187 9.55 -12.81 26.40
C LEU A 187 10.58 -11.99 25.63
N ILE A 188 10.25 -10.74 25.36
CA ILE A 188 11.21 -9.73 24.93
C ILE A 188 11.18 -8.64 25.99
N PRO A 189 12.25 -8.47 26.77
CA PRO A 189 12.33 -7.40 27.76
C PRO A 189 12.45 -6.03 27.09
N VAL A 190 12.12 -4.98 27.80
CA VAL A 190 12.31 -3.60 27.36
C VAL A 190 13.80 -3.30 27.29
N PRO A 191 14.35 -2.89 26.12
CA PRO A 191 15.74 -2.47 26.02
C PRO A 191 16.01 -1.20 26.83
N GLU A 192 17.24 -1.03 27.36
CA GLU A 192 17.62 0.13 28.16
C GLU A 192 17.40 1.49 27.47
N ASP A 193 17.52 1.55 26.12
CA ASP A 193 17.32 2.76 25.31
C ASP A 193 15.94 2.81 24.62
N PHE A 194 14.94 2.12 25.16
CA PHE A 194 13.61 1.99 24.54
C PHE A 194 12.88 3.33 24.38
N ASP A 195 13.08 4.26 25.31
CA ASP A 195 12.53 5.62 25.25
C ASP A 195 13.02 6.41 24.03
N LYS A 196 14.19 6.07 23.49
CA LYS A 196 14.77 6.66 22.27
C LYS A 196 14.30 5.97 20.99
N LEU A 197 13.61 4.85 21.10
CA LEU A 197 13.13 4.02 19.99
C LEU A 197 12.31 4.80 18.96
N PRO A 198 11.33 5.65 19.32
CA PRO A 198 10.56 6.42 18.35
C PRO A 198 11.45 7.32 17.49
N GLU A 199 12.48 7.93 18.05
CA GLU A 199 13.41 8.80 17.32
C GLU A 199 14.32 8.00 16.39
N LEU A 200 14.81 6.86 16.86
CA LEU A 200 15.69 5.96 16.09
C LEU A 200 14.96 5.30 14.92
N LEU A 201 13.68 4.89 15.11
CA LEU A 201 12.89 4.25 14.07
C LEU A 201 12.28 5.24 13.07
N LYS A 202 12.13 6.51 13.44
CA LYS A 202 11.50 7.52 12.60
C LYS A 202 12.09 7.60 11.19
N PRO A 203 13.43 7.62 10.99
CA PRO A 203 14.02 7.62 9.64
C PRO A 203 13.68 6.36 8.84
N ALA A 204 13.75 5.18 9.47
CA ALA A 204 13.42 3.91 8.82
C ALA A 204 11.93 3.82 8.45
N MET A 205 11.05 4.27 9.35
CA MET A 205 9.61 4.35 9.08
C MET A 205 9.28 5.33 7.95
N LEU A 206 9.95 6.49 7.89
CA LEU A 206 9.78 7.46 6.81
C LEU A 206 10.26 6.87 5.48
N LYS A 207 11.39 6.17 5.47
CA LYS A 207 11.93 5.48 4.28
C LYS A 207 10.98 4.37 3.81
N ALA A 208 10.50 3.52 4.71
CA ALA A 208 9.55 2.45 4.41
C ALA A 208 8.22 3.02 3.86
N ARG A 209 7.71 4.09 4.46
CA ARG A 209 6.52 4.79 3.98
C ARG A 209 6.73 5.38 2.58
N ALA A 210 7.87 6.03 2.34
CA ALA A 210 8.22 6.57 1.03
C ALA A 210 8.31 5.46 -0.03
N GLY A 211 8.91 4.31 0.29
CA GLY A 211 8.98 3.14 -0.59
C GLY A 211 7.59 2.58 -0.93
N THR A 212 6.70 2.47 0.07
CA THR A 212 5.32 2.02 -0.14
C THR A 212 4.54 2.97 -1.06
N GLU A 213 4.66 4.28 -0.84
CA GLU A 213 4.01 5.28 -1.70
C GLU A 213 4.58 5.27 -3.12
N ALA A 214 5.90 5.10 -3.29
CA ALA A 214 6.51 4.97 -4.61
C ALA A 214 6.00 3.73 -5.37
N ARG A 215 5.91 2.57 -4.70
CA ARG A 215 5.33 1.34 -5.28
C ARG A 215 3.86 1.55 -5.67
N LYS A 216 3.06 2.20 -4.82
CA LYS A 216 1.66 2.52 -5.10
C LYS A 216 1.51 3.40 -6.34
N LYS A 217 2.32 4.45 -6.46
CA LYS A 217 2.34 5.34 -7.64
C LYS A 217 2.68 4.58 -8.91
N ARG A 218 3.72 3.74 -8.88
CA ARG A 218 4.11 2.88 -10.01
C ARG A 218 2.96 1.92 -10.40
N ASN A 219 2.34 1.27 -9.43
CA ASN A 219 1.20 0.39 -9.68
C ASN A 219 0.00 1.12 -10.29
N ASN A 220 -0.28 2.35 -9.87
CA ASN A 220 -1.34 3.16 -10.45
C ASN A 220 -1.05 3.48 -11.92
N LEU A 221 0.19 3.88 -12.25
CA LEU A 221 0.61 4.15 -13.63
C LEU A 221 0.54 2.87 -14.50
N ASN A 222 0.95 1.72 -13.97
CA ASN A 222 0.82 0.43 -14.68
C ASN A 222 -0.65 0.09 -14.97
N ARG A 223 -1.57 0.34 -14.04
CA ARG A 223 -3.01 0.16 -14.28
C ARG A 223 -3.53 1.11 -15.35
N ILE A 224 -3.07 2.36 -15.36
CA ILE A 224 -3.40 3.34 -16.40
C ILE A 224 -2.89 2.84 -17.76
N PHE A 225 -1.66 2.33 -17.85
CA PHE A 225 -1.14 1.73 -19.08
C PHE A 225 -2.00 0.59 -19.61
N LEU A 226 -2.35 -0.37 -18.74
CA LEU A 226 -3.21 -1.49 -19.11
C LEU A 226 -4.57 -1.03 -19.60
N ALA A 227 -5.11 0.06 -19.04
CA ALA A 227 -6.36 0.66 -19.48
C ALA A 227 -6.22 1.29 -20.89
N PHE A 228 -5.14 2.00 -21.18
CA PHE A 228 -4.83 2.51 -22.50
C PHE A 228 -4.69 1.37 -23.52
N LEU A 229 -3.97 0.31 -23.18
CA LEU A 229 -3.77 -0.85 -24.03
C LEU A 229 -5.09 -1.55 -24.36
N ASN A 230 -5.97 -1.73 -23.38
CA ASN A 230 -7.27 -2.33 -23.58
C ASN A 230 -8.21 -1.42 -24.38
N TYR A 231 -8.13 -0.11 -24.18
CA TYR A 231 -8.86 0.86 -24.97
C TYR A 231 -8.44 0.79 -26.45
N ASP A 232 -7.14 0.82 -26.74
CA ASP A 232 -6.61 0.71 -28.10
C ASP A 232 -7.03 -0.59 -28.81
N ARG A 233 -7.04 -1.72 -28.10
CA ARG A 233 -7.52 -3.01 -28.64
C ARG A 233 -8.98 -2.98 -29.06
N VAL A 234 -9.82 -2.22 -28.37
CA VAL A 234 -11.27 -2.15 -28.65
C VAL A 234 -11.56 -1.09 -29.71
N HIS A 235 -10.91 0.06 -29.63
CA HIS A 235 -11.24 1.25 -30.43
C HIS A 235 -10.28 1.49 -31.59
N SER A 236 -9.14 0.76 -31.65
CA SER A 236 -8.05 0.96 -32.62
C SER A 236 -7.50 2.39 -32.60
N THR A 237 -7.56 3.04 -31.43
CA THR A 237 -7.02 4.37 -31.16
C THR A 237 -6.88 4.54 -29.65
N LEU A 238 -6.02 5.46 -29.21
CA LEU A 238 -5.99 5.89 -27.81
C LEU A 238 -7.09 6.94 -27.55
N PRO A 239 -7.58 7.08 -26.32
CA PRO A 239 -8.50 8.15 -26.00
C PRO A 239 -7.79 9.50 -26.15
N GLY A 240 -8.28 10.34 -27.04
CA GLY A 240 -7.70 11.67 -27.29
C GLY A 240 -7.79 12.59 -26.08
N ALA A 241 -7.08 13.72 -26.13
CA ALA A 241 -7.07 14.70 -25.05
C ALA A 241 -8.43 15.42 -24.84
N GLY A 242 -9.44 15.09 -25.65
CA GLY A 242 -10.81 15.41 -25.32
C GLY A 242 -11.53 16.41 -26.20
N ARG A 243 -11.15 16.56 -27.45
CA ARG A 243 -12.08 17.19 -28.40
C ARG A 243 -12.99 16.13 -29.01
N SER A 244 -14.30 16.36 -28.90
CA SER A 244 -15.31 15.65 -29.67
C SER A 244 -15.11 15.96 -31.16
N ALA A 245 -15.48 15.03 -32.06
CA ALA A 245 -15.42 15.21 -33.50
C ALA A 245 -16.18 16.45 -34.03
N ASP A 246 -17.12 16.99 -33.23
CA ASP A 246 -17.88 18.20 -33.52
C ASP A 246 -17.27 19.49 -32.93
N GLY A 247 -16.03 19.41 -32.38
CA GLY A 247 -15.29 20.53 -31.78
C GLY A 247 -15.80 21.01 -30.43
N LYS A 248 -16.80 20.33 -29.83
CA LYS A 248 -17.23 20.61 -28.47
C LYS A 248 -16.22 20.05 -27.46
N SER A 249 -16.15 20.72 -26.30
CA SER A 249 -15.37 20.25 -25.18
C SER A 249 -15.93 18.95 -24.66
N GLY A 250 -15.31 17.82 -25.01
CA GLY A 250 -15.72 16.49 -24.59
C GLY A 250 -15.32 16.16 -23.17
N LEU A 251 -15.15 14.85 -22.92
CA LEU A 251 -14.65 14.32 -21.64
C LEU A 251 -13.17 13.92 -21.76
N SER A 252 -12.44 14.02 -20.65
CA SER A 252 -11.04 13.68 -20.56
C SER A 252 -10.75 12.21 -20.94
N TRP A 253 -9.55 11.95 -21.46
CA TRP A 253 -9.03 10.60 -21.68
C TRP A 253 -9.18 9.70 -20.43
N ARG A 254 -9.12 10.27 -19.23
CA ARG A 254 -9.26 9.55 -17.95
C ARG A 254 -10.68 8.98 -17.79
N VAL A 255 -11.70 9.72 -18.23
CA VAL A 255 -13.09 9.24 -18.23
C VAL A 255 -13.30 8.10 -19.20
N HIS A 256 -12.70 8.18 -20.39
CA HIS A 256 -12.77 7.12 -21.40
C HIS A 256 -12.08 5.82 -20.96
N LEU A 257 -11.12 5.89 -20.04
CA LEU A 257 -10.44 4.72 -19.48
C LEU A 257 -11.19 4.02 -18.33
N LEU A 258 -12.24 4.62 -17.76
CA LEU A 258 -12.96 4.08 -16.61
C LEU A 258 -13.44 2.62 -16.78
N PRO A 259 -13.97 2.19 -17.95
CA PRO A 259 -14.39 0.79 -18.15
C PRO A 259 -13.26 -0.22 -17.94
N TYR A 260 -12.02 0.18 -18.25
CA TYR A 260 -10.82 -0.66 -18.16
C TYR A 260 -10.10 -0.55 -16.82
N LEU A 261 -10.62 0.31 -15.92
CA LEU A 261 -10.11 0.54 -14.57
C LEU A 261 -11.00 -0.06 -13.47
N ASN A 262 -11.99 -0.89 -13.86
CA ASN A 262 -13.06 -1.43 -13.00
C ASN A 262 -14.06 -0.37 -12.50
N GLU A 263 -14.18 0.76 -13.20
CA GLU A 263 -15.07 1.89 -12.86
C GLU A 263 -16.26 1.99 -13.83
N VAL A 264 -16.77 0.85 -14.30
CA VAL A 264 -17.89 0.78 -15.27
C VAL A 264 -19.17 1.47 -14.73
N ALA A 265 -19.42 1.33 -13.42
CA ALA A 265 -20.59 1.95 -12.80
C ALA A 265 -20.51 3.49 -12.82
N LEU A 266 -19.31 4.05 -12.63
CA LEU A 266 -19.06 5.49 -12.74
C LEU A 266 -19.12 5.95 -14.20
N TYR A 267 -18.51 5.19 -15.13
CA TYR A 267 -18.54 5.48 -16.57
C TYR A 267 -19.97 5.68 -17.10
N LYS A 268 -20.91 4.81 -16.71
CA LYS A 268 -22.31 4.85 -17.13
C LYS A 268 -23.10 6.07 -16.62
N GLN A 269 -22.55 6.83 -15.67
CA GLN A 269 -23.20 8.04 -15.15
C GLN A 269 -22.87 9.29 -15.99
N PHE A 270 -21.80 9.24 -16.80
CA PHE A 270 -21.43 10.34 -17.69
C PHE A 270 -22.34 10.45 -18.89
N ASN A 271 -22.68 11.69 -19.26
CA ASN A 271 -23.29 12.02 -20.53
C ASN A 271 -22.19 12.43 -21.51
N PHE A 272 -21.93 11.57 -22.50
CA PHE A 272 -20.87 11.77 -23.49
C PHE A 272 -21.23 12.79 -24.58
N ASP A 273 -22.49 13.18 -24.67
CA ASP A 273 -22.99 14.22 -25.59
C ASP A 273 -22.88 15.63 -25.01
N GLU A 274 -22.46 15.75 -23.73
CA GLU A 274 -22.34 16.98 -23.01
C GLU A 274 -20.90 17.27 -22.59
N ALA A 275 -20.58 18.54 -22.37
CA ALA A 275 -19.29 18.98 -21.87
C ALA A 275 -19.02 18.45 -20.45
N TRP A 276 -17.73 18.37 -20.06
CA TRP A 276 -17.28 17.92 -18.74
C TRP A 276 -17.85 18.74 -17.57
N ASP A 277 -18.20 20.00 -17.79
CA ASP A 277 -18.73 20.97 -16.83
C ASP A 277 -20.25 21.18 -16.91
N SER A 278 -20.95 20.36 -17.73
CA SER A 278 -22.41 20.36 -17.76
C SER A 278 -23.01 20.01 -16.39
N ASP A 279 -24.29 20.32 -16.20
CA ASP A 279 -24.97 20.05 -14.92
C ASP A 279 -24.93 18.56 -14.54
N GLN A 280 -25.00 17.66 -15.52
CA GLN A 280 -24.92 16.22 -15.29
C GLN A 280 -23.47 15.76 -15.00
N ASN A 281 -22.49 16.21 -15.77
CA ASN A 281 -21.14 15.69 -15.68
C ASN A 281 -20.35 16.30 -14.52
N ARG A 282 -20.56 17.59 -14.19
CA ARG A 282 -19.82 18.28 -13.13
C ARG A 282 -19.99 17.66 -11.74
N VAL A 283 -21.14 17.04 -11.45
CA VAL A 283 -21.37 16.38 -10.14
C VAL A 283 -20.52 15.13 -9.97
N LEU A 284 -19.99 14.60 -11.08
CA LEU A 284 -19.12 13.42 -11.08
C LEU A 284 -17.64 13.77 -10.82
N ILE A 285 -17.28 15.05 -10.80
CA ILE A 285 -15.92 15.51 -10.52
C ILE A 285 -15.44 15.00 -9.14
N GLU A 286 -16.32 15.03 -8.15
CA GLU A 286 -16.01 14.56 -6.79
C GLU A 286 -15.81 13.04 -6.70
N LYS A 287 -16.27 12.27 -7.70
CA LYS A 287 -16.15 10.81 -7.77
C LYS A 287 -14.85 10.34 -8.43
N MET A 288 -13.81 11.15 -8.41
CA MET A 288 -12.51 10.80 -9.00
C MET A 288 -11.96 9.50 -8.41
N PRO A 289 -11.63 8.48 -9.24
CA PRO A 289 -11.01 7.25 -8.79
C PRO A 289 -9.70 7.50 -8.04
N ALA A 290 -9.46 6.70 -6.99
CA ALA A 290 -8.30 6.88 -6.11
C ALA A 290 -6.96 6.78 -6.85
N LEU A 291 -6.90 6.04 -7.98
CA LEU A 291 -5.68 5.90 -8.76
C LEU A 291 -5.21 7.23 -9.40
N PHE A 292 -6.10 8.19 -9.61
CA PHE A 292 -5.75 9.52 -10.15
C PHE A 292 -5.39 10.54 -9.06
N LYS A 293 -5.49 10.17 -7.78
CA LYS A 293 -5.05 11.05 -6.68
C LYS A 293 -3.53 11.14 -6.66
N VAL A 294 -3.05 12.36 -6.53
CA VAL A 294 -1.61 12.67 -6.44
C VAL A 294 -1.34 13.42 -5.14
N ASP A 295 -0.24 13.08 -4.48
CA ASP A 295 0.18 13.76 -3.26
C ASP A 295 0.47 15.24 -3.54
N GLY A 296 0.12 16.09 -2.59
CA GLY A 296 0.25 17.54 -2.73
C GLY A 296 -0.92 18.21 -3.45
N VAL A 297 -1.81 17.45 -4.11
CA VAL A 297 -3.05 17.96 -4.70
C VAL A 297 -4.19 17.78 -3.70
N SER A 298 -4.53 18.83 -2.95
CA SER A 298 -5.56 18.79 -1.90
C SER A 298 -6.99 19.04 -2.41
N THR A 299 -7.13 19.60 -3.59
CA THR A 299 -8.44 19.93 -4.17
C THR A 299 -9.12 18.68 -4.70
N VAL A 300 -10.32 18.38 -4.21
CA VAL A 300 -11.13 17.25 -4.66
C VAL A 300 -11.39 17.34 -6.16
N GLY A 301 -11.28 16.21 -6.85
CA GLY A 301 -11.51 16.13 -8.28
C GLY A 301 -10.40 16.70 -9.16
N LYS A 302 -9.24 17.05 -8.59
CA LYS A 302 -8.07 17.46 -9.35
C LYS A 302 -6.96 16.42 -9.33
N THR A 303 -6.20 16.35 -10.43
CA THR A 303 -5.07 15.47 -10.61
C THR A 303 -3.96 16.18 -11.38
N SER A 304 -2.72 15.82 -11.11
CA SER A 304 -1.55 16.25 -11.89
C SER A 304 -0.93 15.10 -12.72
N PHE A 305 -1.70 14.04 -12.99
CA PHE A 305 -1.36 13.09 -14.06
C PHE A 305 -1.86 13.65 -15.40
N HIS A 306 -0.96 13.92 -16.31
CA HIS A 306 -1.24 14.55 -17.61
C HIS A 306 -0.68 13.75 -18.78
N VAL A 307 -1.26 13.96 -19.95
CA VAL A 307 -0.66 13.69 -21.26
C VAL A 307 -0.09 15.01 -21.80
N PHE A 308 0.85 14.96 -22.73
CA PHE A 308 1.31 16.16 -23.41
C PHE A 308 0.44 16.44 -24.66
N THR A 309 0.06 17.72 -24.87
CA THR A 309 -0.81 18.16 -25.97
C THR A 309 -0.14 19.16 -26.90
N GLY A 310 1.09 19.57 -26.60
CA GLY A 310 1.89 20.45 -27.50
C GLY A 310 2.23 19.79 -28.84
N ALA A 311 2.67 20.62 -29.79
CA ALA A 311 3.05 20.16 -31.13
C ALA A 311 4.11 19.05 -31.05
N GLY A 312 3.97 18.01 -31.86
CA GLY A 312 4.86 16.85 -31.88
C GLY A 312 4.49 15.76 -30.87
N SER A 313 3.67 16.04 -29.85
CA SER A 313 3.24 15.04 -28.90
C SER A 313 2.13 14.13 -29.46
N PRO A 314 1.97 12.89 -28.94
CA PRO A 314 0.93 11.96 -29.42
C PRO A 314 -0.49 12.49 -29.27
N PHE A 315 -0.75 13.39 -28.32
CA PHE A 315 -2.07 13.92 -28.01
C PHE A 315 -2.26 15.39 -28.45
N ALA A 316 -1.44 15.84 -29.42
CA ALA A 316 -1.67 17.15 -30.06
C ALA A 316 -3.09 17.21 -30.65
N ASP A 317 -3.67 18.41 -30.67
CA ASP A 317 -5.09 18.65 -31.01
C ASP A 317 -5.53 18.12 -32.39
N ASP A 318 -4.59 18.03 -33.32
CA ASP A 318 -4.80 17.55 -34.69
C ASP A 318 -4.56 16.05 -34.89
N GLN A 319 -4.18 15.34 -33.80
CA GLN A 319 -3.81 13.94 -33.85
C GLN A 319 -4.91 13.02 -33.32
N THR A 320 -5.04 11.85 -33.96
CA THR A 320 -5.76 10.70 -33.40
C THR A 320 -4.69 9.72 -32.90
N PRO A 321 -4.37 9.75 -31.62
CA PRO A 321 -3.22 9.00 -31.08
C PRO A 321 -3.46 7.49 -31.22
N ARG A 322 -2.40 6.77 -31.56
CA ARG A 322 -2.38 5.30 -31.67
C ARG A 322 -0.98 4.83 -31.27
N PHE A 323 -0.88 3.68 -30.60
CA PHE A 323 0.46 3.13 -30.33
C PHE A 323 1.24 2.87 -31.63
N ALA A 324 0.56 2.49 -32.72
CA ALA A 324 1.17 2.25 -34.04
C ALA A 324 1.73 3.52 -34.69
N THR A 325 1.36 4.72 -34.24
CA THR A 325 1.88 5.99 -34.78
C THR A 325 3.11 6.51 -34.05
N PHE A 326 3.57 5.84 -32.97
CA PHE A 326 4.79 6.19 -32.26
C PHE A 326 5.99 5.66 -33.03
N THR A 327 6.46 6.42 -34.07
CA THR A 327 7.52 5.94 -34.99
C THR A 327 8.87 5.84 -34.32
N ASP A 328 9.12 6.63 -33.25
CA ASP A 328 10.33 6.58 -32.43
C ASP A 328 10.32 5.43 -31.43
N GLY A 329 9.20 4.69 -31.42
CA GLY A 329 8.93 3.55 -30.56
C GLY A 329 8.14 3.90 -29.30
N PRO A 330 7.19 3.03 -28.91
CA PRO A 330 6.41 3.25 -27.69
C PRO A 330 7.27 3.31 -26.41
N GLN A 331 8.43 2.65 -26.42
CA GLN A 331 9.38 2.66 -25.30
C GLN A 331 10.03 4.02 -25.10
N SER A 332 10.20 4.78 -26.19
CA SER A 332 10.86 6.09 -26.21
C SER A 332 9.89 7.27 -26.09
N THR A 333 8.58 7.02 -26.06
CA THR A 333 7.56 8.09 -26.03
C THR A 333 6.80 8.11 -24.72
N ILE A 334 6.71 9.27 -24.07
CA ILE A 334 5.94 9.48 -22.85
C ILE A 334 4.44 9.43 -23.16
N LEU A 335 3.72 8.54 -22.48
CA LEU A 335 2.26 8.44 -22.53
C LEU A 335 1.59 9.31 -21.47
N VAL A 336 2.07 9.22 -20.21
CA VAL A 336 1.54 9.99 -19.07
C VAL A 336 2.69 10.48 -18.20
N VAL A 337 2.57 11.69 -17.69
CA VAL A 337 3.51 12.29 -16.73
C VAL A 337 2.79 12.67 -15.44
N GLN A 338 3.46 12.48 -14.30
CA GLN A 338 3.08 13.08 -13.04
C GLN A 338 3.78 14.42 -12.90
N ALA A 339 3.04 15.51 -13.05
CA ALA A 339 3.56 16.88 -12.92
C ALA A 339 3.35 17.44 -11.50
N GLY A 340 3.78 18.66 -11.27
CA GLY A 340 3.65 19.37 -9.99
C GLY A 340 2.21 19.66 -9.57
N PRO A 341 1.94 19.85 -8.27
CA PRO A 341 0.59 20.11 -7.76
C PRO A 341 -0.04 21.39 -8.32
N ASP A 342 0.76 22.36 -8.71
CA ASP A 342 0.32 23.63 -9.31
C ASP A 342 -0.21 23.47 -10.74
N THR A 343 0.12 22.38 -11.42
CA THR A 343 -0.47 22.01 -12.72
C THR A 343 -1.79 21.26 -12.60
N ALA A 344 -2.23 20.93 -11.38
CA ALA A 344 -3.39 20.07 -11.17
C ALA A 344 -4.67 20.70 -11.74
N ASP A 345 -5.33 19.91 -12.60
CA ASP A 345 -6.60 20.29 -13.22
C ASP A 345 -7.68 19.26 -12.96
N ILE A 346 -8.92 19.62 -13.24
CA ILE A 346 -10.10 18.76 -13.05
C ILE A 346 -9.94 17.49 -13.88
N TRP A 347 -10.09 16.33 -13.23
CA TRP A 347 -9.79 15.04 -13.85
C TRP A 347 -10.72 14.69 -15.04
N THR A 348 -11.96 15.21 -15.04
CA THR A 348 -12.93 15.04 -16.13
C THR A 348 -12.72 15.99 -17.29
N LYS A 349 -11.98 17.09 -17.05
CA LYS A 349 -11.72 18.12 -18.05
C LYS A 349 -10.77 17.59 -19.12
N PRO A 350 -11.11 17.75 -20.42
CA PRO A 350 -10.21 17.41 -21.51
C PRO A 350 -8.95 18.30 -21.53
N GLY A 351 -7.91 17.81 -22.17
CA GLY A 351 -6.64 18.50 -22.28
C GLY A 351 -5.48 17.75 -21.64
N GLY A 352 -4.35 18.39 -21.62
CA GLY A 352 -3.09 17.91 -21.08
C GLY A 352 -2.16 19.06 -20.79
N LEU A 353 -0.85 18.80 -20.74
CA LEU A 353 0.18 19.82 -20.65
C LEU A 353 0.61 20.26 -22.05
N ASP A 354 0.46 21.53 -22.33
CA ASP A 354 1.14 22.16 -23.44
C ASP A 354 2.59 22.47 -23.04
N PHE A 355 3.55 22.30 -23.93
CA PHE A 355 4.96 22.49 -23.62
C PHE A 355 5.67 23.35 -24.67
N ASP A 356 6.63 24.15 -24.21
CA ASP A 356 7.58 24.83 -25.09
C ASP A 356 8.72 23.86 -25.44
N PRO A 357 8.94 23.51 -26.73
CA PRO A 357 10.03 22.62 -27.15
C PRO A 357 11.43 23.10 -26.71
N LYS A 358 11.60 24.41 -26.44
CA LYS A 358 12.87 24.95 -25.93
C LYS A 358 13.03 24.78 -24.42
N ASN A 359 11.92 24.72 -23.69
CA ASN A 359 11.88 24.62 -22.23
C ASN A 359 10.82 23.61 -21.76
N PRO A 360 10.86 22.35 -22.21
CA PRO A 360 9.77 21.39 -21.99
C PRO A 360 9.53 21.08 -20.51
N LEU A 361 10.56 21.14 -19.66
CA LEU A 361 10.45 20.92 -18.22
C LEU A 361 9.57 21.97 -17.51
N GLN A 362 9.41 23.18 -18.07
CA GLN A 362 8.57 24.21 -17.49
C GLN A 362 7.10 23.78 -17.42
N ALA A 363 6.65 22.95 -18.36
CA ALA A 363 5.28 22.42 -18.35
C ALA A 363 4.95 21.57 -17.11
N LEU A 364 5.97 21.03 -16.43
CA LEU A 364 5.77 20.21 -15.22
C LEU A 364 5.40 21.02 -13.99
N GLY A 365 5.50 22.35 -14.02
CA GLY A 365 5.25 23.21 -12.87
C GLY A 365 6.26 22.99 -11.74
N THR A 366 5.83 23.25 -10.50
CA THR A 366 6.68 23.18 -9.32
C THR A 366 6.64 21.77 -8.71
N LEU A 367 7.75 21.05 -8.78
CA LEU A 367 7.89 19.73 -8.18
C LEU A 367 8.47 19.84 -6.77
N SER A 368 7.96 19.03 -5.85
CA SER A 368 8.45 18.96 -4.47
C SER A 368 9.72 18.13 -4.30
N GLN A 369 10.12 17.42 -5.35
CA GLN A 369 11.30 16.57 -5.41
C GLN A 369 12.11 16.89 -6.66
N ASP A 370 13.36 16.45 -6.70
CA ASP A 370 14.27 16.61 -7.85
C ASP A 370 13.96 15.67 -9.03
N HIS A 371 12.89 14.90 -8.90
CA HIS A 371 12.47 13.91 -9.89
C HIS A 371 10.95 13.85 -10.04
N PHE A 372 10.50 13.25 -11.14
CA PHE A 372 9.09 13.03 -11.48
C PHE A 372 8.91 11.66 -12.15
N LEU A 373 7.67 11.16 -12.16
CA LEU A 373 7.36 9.88 -12.78
C LEU A 373 6.78 10.08 -14.18
N VAL A 374 7.22 9.24 -15.10
CA VAL A 374 6.66 9.13 -16.45
C VAL A 374 6.24 7.67 -16.71
N LEU A 375 5.12 7.53 -17.40
CA LEU A 375 4.68 6.27 -17.97
C LEU A 375 4.97 6.33 -19.47
N MET A 376 5.74 5.38 -19.95
CA MET A 376 6.07 5.26 -21.39
C MET A 376 4.95 4.53 -22.15
N GLY A 377 4.84 4.79 -23.44
CA GLY A 377 3.93 4.07 -24.32
C GLY A 377 4.18 2.56 -24.40
N GLY A 378 5.38 2.11 -24.06
CA GLY A 378 5.74 0.69 -23.90
C GLY A 378 5.35 0.08 -22.55
N GLY A 379 4.82 0.89 -21.61
CA GLY A 379 4.37 0.44 -20.30
C GLY A 379 5.40 0.56 -19.17
N ALA A 380 6.66 0.87 -19.47
CA ALA A 380 7.67 1.13 -18.46
C ALA A 380 7.33 2.42 -17.67
N VAL A 381 7.58 2.41 -16.36
CA VAL A 381 7.45 3.59 -15.50
C VAL A 381 8.85 3.98 -15.05
N HIS A 382 9.31 5.13 -15.51
CA HIS A 382 10.62 5.68 -15.16
C HIS A 382 10.49 6.86 -14.20
N ARG A 383 11.51 7.01 -13.36
CA ARG A 383 11.73 8.18 -12.53
C ARG A 383 12.78 9.06 -13.21
N LEU A 384 12.37 10.16 -13.80
CA LEU A 384 13.26 11.12 -14.45
C LEU A 384 13.68 12.20 -13.48
N ASN A 385 14.95 12.60 -13.55
CA ASN A 385 15.49 13.68 -12.74
C ASN A 385 15.26 15.03 -13.46
N LEU A 386 15.04 16.12 -12.70
CA LEU A 386 14.91 17.49 -13.25
C LEU A 386 16.19 17.98 -13.93
N THR A 387 17.31 17.29 -13.76
CA THR A 387 18.58 17.56 -14.49
C THR A 387 18.64 16.91 -15.87
N ILE A 388 17.56 16.25 -16.32
CA ILE A 388 17.50 15.71 -17.70
C ILE A 388 17.74 16.85 -18.69
N PRO A 389 18.56 16.65 -19.75
CA PRO A 389 18.70 17.65 -20.80
C PRO A 389 17.36 17.99 -21.42
N ALA A 390 17.10 19.28 -21.64
CA ALA A 390 15.83 19.74 -22.22
C ALA A 390 15.54 19.11 -23.59
N GLU A 391 16.58 18.89 -24.38
CA GLU A 391 16.52 18.19 -25.66
C GLU A 391 16.06 16.74 -25.51
N THR A 392 16.70 15.98 -24.64
CA THR A 392 16.30 14.58 -24.36
C THR A 392 14.86 14.50 -23.83
N PHE A 393 14.45 15.42 -22.96
CA PHE A 393 13.07 15.40 -22.46
C PHE A 393 12.05 15.78 -23.52
N ARG A 394 12.38 16.70 -24.43
CA ARG A 394 11.57 17.01 -25.62
C ARG A 394 11.43 15.76 -26.50
N ASP A 395 12.52 15.09 -26.82
CA ASP A 395 12.54 13.91 -27.70
C ASP A 395 11.73 12.75 -27.08
N LEU A 396 11.65 12.65 -25.74
CA LEU A 396 10.75 11.71 -25.05
C LEU A 396 9.26 12.12 -25.13
N ILE A 397 8.94 13.39 -25.37
CA ILE A 397 7.55 13.88 -25.53
C ILE A 397 7.09 13.74 -26.98
N GLU A 398 7.97 14.09 -27.94
CA GLU A 398 7.68 13.98 -29.36
C GLU A 398 7.72 12.50 -29.78
N HIS A 399 6.93 12.09 -30.76
CA HIS A 399 6.72 10.67 -31.07
C HIS A 399 7.02 10.30 -32.51
N GLN A 400 7.44 11.26 -33.32
CA GLN A 400 7.68 11.13 -34.77
C GLN A 400 8.83 12.03 -35.24
N ASP A 401 9.78 12.36 -34.38
CA ASP A 401 10.90 13.24 -34.71
C ASP A 401 12.15 12.49 -35.21
N GLY A 402 12.15 11.16 -35.07
CA GLY A 402 13.23 10.28 -35.51
C GLY A 402 14.44 10.27 -34.58
N HIS A 403 14.34 10.85 -33.37
CA HIS A 403 15.41 10.84 -32.39
C HIS A 403 15.38 9.56 -31.56
N ASP A 404 16.54 8.92 -31.41
CA ASP A 404 16.71 7.74 -30.57
C ASP A 404 17.19 8.14 -29.18
N VAL A 405 16.39 7.83 -28.17
CA VAL A 405 16.69 8.05 -26.74
C VAL A 405 16.97 6.74 -26.00
N GLY A 406 17.15 5.63 -26.72
CA GLY A 406 17.34 4.30 -26.15
C GLY A 406 18.53 4.24 -25.20
N ASP A 407 19.70 4.75 -25.61
CA ASP A 407 20.90 4.77 -24.78
C ASP A 407 20.68 5.51 -23.44
N TYR A 408 19.91 6.60 -23.44
CA TYR A 408 19.57 7.33 -22.22
C TYR A 408 18.67 6.51 -21.28
N LEU A 409 17.66 5.81 -21.83
CA LEU A 409 16.75 4.99 -21.05
C LEU A 409 17.44 3.75 -20.49
N ASP A 410 18.33 3.11 -21.23
CA ASP A 410 19.12 1.96 -20.80
C ASP A 410 20.06 2.34 -19.64
N ASP A 411 20.74 3.49 -19.73
CA ASP A 411 21.56 4.02 -18.63
C ASP A 411 20.69 4.38 -17.40
N LEU A 412 19.52 4.94 -17.62
CA LEU A 412 18.56 5.26 -16.57
C LEU A 412 18.07 4.00 -15.85
N GLU A 413 17.70 2.94 -16.57
CA GLU A 413 17.28 1.67 -15.99
C GLU A 413 18.39 1.03 -15.16
N THR A 414 19.61 1.03 -15.70
CA THR A 414 20.78 0.54 -15.00
C THR A 414 20.97 1.27 -13.68
N ARG A 415 20.91 2.60 -13.68
CA ARG A 415 21.05 3.42 -12.46
C ARG A 415 19.90 3.20 -11.47
N GLN A 416 18.66 3.02 -11.95
CA GLN A 416 17.50 2.78 -11.10
C GLN A 416 17.55 1.38 -10.46
N ASN A 417 17.93 0.35 -11.20
CA ASN A 417 18.11 -0.99 -10.67
C ASN A 417 19.19 -1.02 -9.59
N PHE A 418 20.31 -0.35 -9.77
CA PHE A 418 21.34 -0.22 -8.72
C PHE A 418 20.87 0.57 -7.48
N SER A 419 19.87 1.44 -7.61
CA SER A 419 19.30 2.18 -6.48
C SER A 419 18.18 1.41 -5.78
N ASP A 420 17.43 0.57 -6.52
CA ASP A 420 16.36 -0.27 -5.99
C ASP A 420 16.91 -1.56 -5.33
N ASP A 421 18.04 -2.11 -5.81
CA ASP A 421 18.74 -3.24 -5.17
C ASP A 421 19.33 -2.92 -3.79
N ARG A 422 19.35 -1.65 -3.39
CA ARG A 422 19.66 -1.22 -2.02
C ARG A 422 18.45 -1.18 -1.09
N ILE A 423 17.27 -1.57 -1.58
CA ILE A 423 16.08 -1.80 -0.76
C ILE A 423 15.88 -3.32 -0.74
N PRO A 424 16.28 -4.04 0.33
CA PRO A 424 15.95 -5.47 0.42
C PRO A 424 14.44 -5.64 0.42
N ASP A 425 13.99 -6.65 -0.32
CA ASP A 425 12.60 -7.16 -0.32
C ASP A 425 12.10 -7.54 1.08
#